data_3eac5aeb6bcfb70ddb3cb3923304981f
#
_entry.id   3eac5aeb6bcfb70ddb3cb3923304981f
#
_cell.length_a   1.000
_cell.length_b   1.000
_cell.length_c   1.000
_cell.angle_alpha   90.00
_cell.angle_beta   90.00
_cell.angle_gamma   90.00
#
_symmetry.space_group_name_H-M   'P 1'
#
loop_
_entity.id
_entity.type
_entity.pdbx_description
1 polymer ?
#
loop_
_entity_poly.entity_id
_entity_poly.type
_entity_poly.pdbx_seq_one_letter_code
_entity_poly.pdbx_strand_id
1 'polypeptide(L)'
;EVVNQMANDNYITYKKEFASNLTDHFPSKLTSYPTRVVNNKYLSKNDVGLLLYEYDVAIAKIDSIESKLKDRYIAKYTSKDSCLIIVNRFETVDTHENRTDVEILDTAKVENDCFKNKLPIPNFIDYKNRVKGNLKLDGNFIIYVLEAKSGNNFKEYDLLPNFQMPKEWKNGYSSGIAVSKEKKTVI
;
A
#
# COMPACT_ATOMS: atom_id res chain seq x y z
N GLU A 1 -17.84 19.29 8.02
CA GLU A 1 -16.62 19.77 7.37
C GLU A 1 -16.78 19.61 5.85
N VAL A 2 -16.58 20.70 5.11
CA VAL A 2 -16.77 20.68 3.65
C VAL A 2 -15.49 20.11 3.04
N VAL A 3 -15.61 19.03 2.29
CA VAL A 3 -14.49 18.48 1.50
C VAL A 3 -14.02 19.59 0.55
N ASN A 4 -12.73 19.88 0.55
CA ASN A 4 -12.16 20.83 -0.38
C ASN A 4 -12.37 20.31 -1.81
N GLN A 5 -13.12 21.04 -2.63
CA GLN A 5 -13.48 20.63 -3.98
C GLN A 5 -12.24 20.33 -4.83
N MET A 6 -11.22 21.19 -4.74
CA MET A 6 -9.96 20.98 -5.46
C MET A 6 -9.27 19.66 -5.05
N ALA A 7 -9.23 19.33 -3.76
CA ALA A 7 -8.65 18.08 -3.29
C ALA A 7 -9.42 16.86 -3.81
N ASN A 8 -10.75 16.97 -3.85
CA ASN A 8 -11.59 15.92 -4.39
C ASN A 8 -11.40 15.73 -5.91
N ASP A 9 -11.31 16.82 -6.66
CA ASP A 9 -11.09 16.78 -8.10
C ASP A 9 -9.72 16.17 -8.44
N ASN A 10 -8.69 16.53 -7.68
CA ASN A 10 -7.35 15.91 -7.79
C ASN A 10 -7.41 14.41 -7.50
N TYR A 11 -8.08 14.00 -6.42
CA TYR A 11 -8.25 12.60 -6.08
C TYR A 11 -8.94 11.81 -7.20
N ILE A 12 -10.03 12.34 -7.75
CA ILE A 12 -10.76 11.71 -8.85
C ILE A 12 -9.87 11.60 -10.10
N THR A 13 -9.07 12.62 -10.37
CA THR A 13 -8.10 12.62 -11.48
C THR A 13 -7.08 11.52 -11.28
N TYR A 14 -6.47 11.41 -10.11
CA TYR A 14 -5.50 10.36 -9.78
C TYR A 14 -6.09 8.95 -9.92
N LYS A 15 -7.34 8.74 -9.47
CA LYS A 15 -8.01 7.44 -9.65
C LYS A 15 -8.14 7.06 -11.13
N LYS A 16 -8.45 8.01 -12.00
CA LYS A 16 -8.62 7.77 -13.44
C LYS A 16 -7.34 7.41 -14.17
N GLU A 17 -6.18 7.67 -13.56
CA GLU A 17 -4.89 7.27 -14.10
C GLU A 17 -4.62 5.76 -13.98
N PHE A 18 -5.37 5.07 -13.15
CA PHE A 18 -5.29 3.63 -12.95
C PHE A 18 -6.51 2.92 -13.52
N ALA A 19 -6.33 1.68 -13.95
CA ALA A 19 -7.46 0.86 -14.39
C ALA A 19 -8.50 0.72 -13.27
N SER A 20 -9.78 0.79 -13.62
CA SER A 20 -10.89 0.84 -12.66
C SER A 20 -10.89 -0.34 -11.67
N ASN A 21 -10.53 -1.54 -12.13
CA ASN A 21 -10.44 -2.74 -11.27
C ASN A 21 -9.36 -2.63 -10.18
N LEU A 22 -8.33 -1.79 -10.37
CA LEU A 22 -7.29 -1.55 -9.37
C LEU A 22 -7.73 -0.57 -8.28
N THR A 23 -8.74 0.24 -8.56
CA THR A 23 -9.19 1.32 -7.67
C THR A 23 -10.66 1.23 -7.28
N ASP A 24 -11.35 0.13 -7.57
CA ASP A 24 -12.79 -0.05 -7.26
C ASP A 24 -13.09 -0.10 -5.76
N HIS A 25 -12.10 -0.47 -4.95
CA HIS A 25 -12.18 -0.49 -3.49
C HIS A 25 -11.99 0.89 -2.85
N PHE A 26 -11.47 1.86 -3.59
CA PHE A 26 -11.36 3.25 -3.15
C PHE A 26 -12.74 3.94 -3.14
N PRO A 27 -12.99 4.90 -2.23
CA PRO A 27 -14.25 5.67 -2.26
C PRO A 27 -14.40 6.42 -3.58
N SER A 28 -15.66 6.66 -3.98
CA SER A 28 -15.97 7.40 -5.21
C SER A 28 -15.57 8.87 -5.14
N LYS A 29 -15.53 9.44 -3.92
CA LYS A 29 -15.10 10.79 -3.61
C LYS A 29 -14.45 10.80 -2.24
N LEU A 30 -13.63 11.80 -1.95
CA LEU A 30 -13.07 12.00 -0.62
C LEU A 30 -14.20 12.17 0.41
N THR A 31 -13.96 11.62 1.59
CA THR A 31 -14.85 11.77 2.74
C THR A 31 -14.57 13.09 3.46
N SER A 32 -15.39 13.42 4.45
CA SER A 32 -15.17 14.59 5.33
C SER A 32 -14.06 14.38 6.36
N TYR A 33 -13.51 13.17 6.46
CA TYR A 33 -12.38 12.91 7.33
C TYR A 33 -11.10 13.58 6.81
N PRO A 34 -10.15 13.94 7.68
CA PRO A 34 -8.83 14.36 7.26
C PRO A 34 -8.19 13.30 6.36
N THR A 35 -7.78 13.69 5.17
CA THR A 35 -7.27 12.78 4.15
C THR A 35 -5.89 13.17 3.66
N ARG A 36 -5.14 12.19 3.19
CA ARG A 36 -3.93 12.37 2.40
C ARG A 36 -3.95 11.42 1.22
N VAL A 37 -3.78 11.94 0.03
CA VAL A 37 -3.63 11.15 -1.20
C VAL A 37 -2.18 11.20 -1.64
N VAL A 38 -1.64 10.04 -1.99
CA VAL A 38 -0.30 9.90 -2.57
C VAL A 38 -0.43 9.17 -3.89
N ASN A 39 -0.02 9.83 -4.97
CA ASN A 39 0.12 9.24 -6.28
C ASN A 39 1.60 9.32 -6.67
N ASN A 40 2.26 8.19 -6.83
CA ASN A 40 3.69 8.12 -7.17
C ASN A 40 3.96 7.59 -8.58
N LYS A 41 2.93 7.58 -9.43
CA LYS A 41 2.97 7.02 -10.79
C LYS A 41 4.17 7.44 -11.63
N TYR A 42 4.67 8.65 -11.46
CA TYR A 42 5.77 9.20 -12.25
C TYR A 42 7.01 9.57 -11.44
N LEU A 43 7.05 9.21 -10.16
CA LEU A 43 8.10 9.66 -9.27
C LEU A 43 9.32 8.76 -9.29
N SER A 44 9.18 7.47 -9.65
CA SER A 44 10.25 6.51 -9.57
C SER A 44 10.00 5.32 -10.51
N LYS A 45 11.06 4.69 -11.01
CA LYS A 45 10.98 3.39 -11.69
C LYS A 45 10.84 2.22 -10.71
N ASN A 46 10.91 2.47 -9.41
CA ASN A 46 10.84 1.43 -8.40
C ASN A 46 9.41 1.16 -7.94
N ASP A 47 8.52 2.13 -8.11
CA ASP A 47 7.18 2.05 -7.54
C ASP A 47 6.15 2.80 -8.40
N VAL A 48 4.98 2.21 -8.51
CA VAL A 48 3.79 2.84 -9.05
C VAL A 48 2.61 2.51 -8.14
N GLY A 49 1.90 3.52 -7.68
CA GLY A 49 0.78 3.27 -6.79
C GLY A 49 -0.03 4.50 -6.44
N LEU A 50 -1.21 4.23 -5.92
CA LEU A 50 -2.13 5.19 -5.37
C LEU A 50 -2.46 4.79 -3.93
N LEU A 51 -2.32 5.73 -3.00
CA LEU A 51 -2.65 5.52 -1.59
C LEU A 51 -3.60 6.64 -1.13
N LEU A 52 -4.60 6.26 -0.36
CA LEU A 52 -5.50 7.17 0.33
C LEU A 52 -5.42 6.89 1.82
N TYR A 53 -5.05 7.90 2.59
CA TYR A 53 -5.11 7.86 4.06
C TYR A 53 -6.33 8.64 4.52
N GLU A 54 -7.14 8.02 5.37
CA GLU A 54 -8.24 8.67 6.09
C GLU A 54 -7.95 8.60 7.59
N TYR A 55 -7.91 9.74 8.23
CA TYR A 55 -7.60 9.89 9.67
C TYR A 55 -8.86 10.25 10.45
N ASP A 56 -8.82 10.02 11.76
CA ASP A 56 -9.93 10.31 12.69
C ASP A 56 -11.27 9.68 12.28
N VAL A 57 -11.18 8.54 11.60
CA VAL A 57 -12.34 7.82 11.10
C VAL A 57 -13.16 7.25 12.26
N ALA A 58 -14.48 7.50 12.26
CA ALA A 58 -15.37 6.95 13.27
C ALA A 58 -15.32 5.40 13.29
N ILE A 59 -15.31 4.82 14.48
CA ILE A 59 -15.22 3.36 14.65
C ILE A 59 -16.34 2.64 13.89
N ALA A 60 -17.57 3.15 13.93
CA ALA A 60 -18.69 2.58 13.20
C ALA A 60 -18.45 2.54 11.68
N LYS A 61 -17.69 3.51 11.13
CA LYS A 61 -17.30 3.50 9.72
C LYS A 61 -16.26 2.41 9.44
N ILE A 62 -15.28 2.24 10.33
CA ILE A 62 -14.29 1.16 10.24
C ILE A 62 -14.98 -0.20 10.30
N ASP A 63 -15.92 -0.40 11.26
CA ASP A 63 -16.72 -1.62 11.36
C ASP A 63 -17.50 -1.92 10.07
N SER A 64 -18.09 -0.88 9.46
CA SER A 64 -18.79 -1.00 8.20
C SER A 64 -17.85 -1.41 7.03
N ILE A 65 -16.63 -0.88 7.01
CA ILE A 65 -15.62 -1.25 6.01
C ILE A 65 -15.23 -2.73 6.22
N GLU A 66 -14.87 -3.12 7.44
CA GLU A 66 -14.49 -4.50 7.75
C GLU A 66 -15.63 -5.50 7.41
N SER A 67 -16.87 -5.13 7.69
CA SER A 67 -18.04 -5.97 7.34
C SER A 67 -18.16 -6.18 5.82
N LYS A 68 -17.93 -5.14 5.02
CA LYS A 68 -17.96 -5.23 3.55
C LYS A 68 -16.79 -6.02 2.98
N LEU A 69 -15.68 -6.08 3.69
CA LEU A 69 -14.49 -6.82 3.26
C LEU A 69 -14.56 -8.30 3.59
N LYS A 70 -15.48 -8.74 4.46
CA LYS A 70 -15.53 -10.09 5.04
C LYS A 70 -15.45 -11.21 3.99
N ASP A 71 -16.09 -11.00 2.82
CA ASP A 71 -16.14 -12.00 1.74
C ASP A 71 -15.34 -11.57 0.49
N ARG A 72 -14.51 -10.53 0.60
CA ARG A 72 -13.80 -9.94 -0.53
C ARG A 72 -12.28 -10.07 -0.46
N TYR A 73 -11.71 -10.27 0.71
CA TYR A 73 -10.26 -10.38 0.84
C TYR A 73 -9.78 -11.80 0.49
N ILE A 74 -8.61 -11.88 -0.11
CA ILE A 74 -7.92 -13.15 -0.43
C ILE A 74 -6.87 -13.52 0.62
N ALA A 75 -6.43 -12.55 1.42
CA ALA A 75 -5.57 -12.77 2.58
C ALA A 75 -5.79 -11.68 3.64
N LYS A 76 -5.52 -12.04 4.89
CA LYS A 76 -5.66 -11.15 6.04
C LYS A 76 -4.44 -11.28 6.94
N TYR A 77 -3.83 -10.15 7.28
CA TYR A 77 -2.63 -10.08 8.13
C TYR A 77 -2.78 -9.02 9.21
N THR A 78 -1.81 -8.95 10.09
CA THR A 78 -1.65 -7.85 11.04
C THR A 78 -0.32 -7.14 10.78
N SER A 79 -0.24 -5.85 11.06
CA SER A 79 1.00 -5.08 10.93
C SER A 79 2.14 -5.57 11.84
N LYS A 80 1.79 -6.39 12.85
CA LYS A 80 2.77 -7.02 13.76
C LYS A 80 3.40 -8.29 13.21
N ASP A 81 2.88 -8.85 12.12
CA ASP A 81 3.47 -10.02 11.48
C ASP A 81 4.89 -9.68 11.00
N SER A 82 5.88 -10.42 11.48
CA SER A 82 7.29 -10.21 11.11
C SER A 82 7.62 -10.68 9.70
N CYS A 83 6.74 -11.50 9.10
CA CYS A 83 6.94 -12.13 7.80
C CYS A 83 6.02 -11.54 6.71
N LEU A 84 5.73 -10.25 6.77
CA LEU A 84 4.98 -9.57 5.72
C LEU A 84 5.87 -9.35 4.49
N ILE A 85 5.38 -9.79 3.34
CA ILE A 85 5.94 -9.44 2.03
C ILE A 85 5.33 -8.11 1.62
N ILE A 86 6.13 -7.05 1.51
CA ILE A 86 5.66 -5.70 1.18
C ILE A 86 6.09 -5.38 -0.25
N VAL A 87 5.12 -5.14 -1.13
CA VAL A 87 5.39 -4.76 -2.53
C VAL A 87 6.15 -3.45 -2.59
N ASN A 88 7.16 -3.39 -3.43
CA ASN A 88 7.94 -2.18 -3.72
C ASN A 88 8.47 -1.50 -2.47
N ARG A 89 8.98 -2.29 -1.53
CA ARG A 89 9.62 -1.77 -0.33
C ARG A 89 11.02 -1.28 -0.65
N PHE A 90 11.36 -0.06 -0.16
CA PHE A 90 12.70 0.50 -0.20
C PHE A 90 13.33 0.42 1.18
N GLU A 91 14.61 0.06 1.23
CA GLU A 91 15.32 -0.10 2.50
C GLU A 91 15.77 1.25 3.08
N THR A 92 16.09 2.22 2.26
CA THR A 92 16.59 3.52 2.73
C THR A 92 15.86 4.68 2.10
N VAL A 93 15.82 5.81 2.83
CA VAL A 93 15.34 7.09 2.33
C VAL A 93 16.20 7.55 1.14
N ASP A 94 17.50 7.35 1.23
CA ASP A 94 18.46 7.74 0.20
C ASP A 94 18.22 7.02 -1.12
N THR A 95 18.02 5.70 -1.09
CA THR A 95 17.69 4.89 -2.28
C THR A 95 16.41 5.39 -2.95
N HIS A 96 15.44 5.82 -2.16
CA HIS A 96 14.19 6.35 -2.69
C HIS A 96 14.33 7.77 -3.23
N GLU A 97 15.02 8.66 -2.52
CA GLU A 97 15.20 10.07 -2.91
C GLU A 97 16.09 10.22 -4.12
N ASN A 98 17.18 9.47 -4.17
CA ASN A 98 18.14 9.52 -5.26
C ASN A 98 17.76 8.64 -6.45
N ARG A 99 16.68 7.87 -6.36
CA ARG A 99 16.19 6.97 -7.42
C ARG A 99 17.27 5.99 -7.91
N THR A 100 18.16 5.60 -7.01
CA THR A 100 19.18 4.60 -7.27
C THR A 100 18.61 3.19 -7.16
N ASP A 101 19.36 2.20 -7.61
CA ASP A 101 18.98 0.80 -7.43
C ASP A 101 18.77 0.47 -5.96
N VAL A 102 17.75 -0.34 -5.68
CA VAL A 102 17.46 -0.76 -4.32
C VAL A 102 18.62 -1.61 -3.81
N GLU A 103 19.24 -1.19 -2.73
CA GLU A 103 20.31 -1.95 -2.10
C GLU A 103 19.74 -3.26 -1.50
N ILE A 104 20.30 -4.39 -1.91
CA ILE A 104 19.88 -5.71 -1.46
C ILE A 104 20.58 -5.97 -0.13
N LEU A 105 19.89 -5.69 0.99
CA LEU A 105 20.48 -5.87 2.30
C LEU A 105 20.46 -7.32 2.81
N ASP A 106 19.51 -8.14 2.39
CA ASP A 106 19.49 -9.55 2.80
C ASP A 106 18.47 -10.38 2.01
N THR A 107 18.91 -11.01 0.92
CA THR A 107 18.06 -11.92 0.13
C THR A 107 17.72 -13.20 0.90
N ALA A 108 18.54 -13.60 1.89
CA ALA A 108 18.30 -14.81 2.67
C ALA A 108 17.04 -14.72 3.54
N LYS A 109 16.63 -13.51 3.93
CA LYS A 109 15.39 -13.32 4.71
C LYS A 109 14.13 -13.65 3.92
N VAL A 110 14.14 -13.43 2.62
CA VAL A 110 12.97 -13.63 1.77
C VAL A 110 12.74 -15.10 1.42
N GLU A 111 13.79 -15.91 1.52
CA GLU A 111 13.73 -17.37 1.30
C GLU A 111 13.33 -18.13 2.57
N ASN A 112 13.16 -17.43 3.70
CA ASN A 112 12.74 -18.05 4.95
C ASN A 112 11.33 -18.65 4.81
N ASP A 113 11.12 -19.80 5.44
CA ASP A 113 9.86 -20.54 5.42
C ASP A 113 8.65 -19.71 5.89
N CYS A 114 8.86 -18.70 6.73
CA CYS A 114 7.77 -17.84 7.21
C CYS A 114 7.12 -16.98 6.12
N PHE A 115 7.80 -16.74 5.00
CA PHE A 115 7.24 -16.03 3.84
C PHE A 115 6.57 -16.94 2.82
N LYS A 116 6.81 -18.26 2.92
CA LYS A 116 6.21 -19.23 1.99
C LYS A 116 4.69 -19.20 2.08
N ASN A 117 4.05 -19.23 0.93
CA ASN A 117 2.58 -19.20 0.80
C ASN A 117 1.91 -17.91 1.29
N LYS A 118 2.67 -16.84 1.56
CA LYS A 118 2.09 -15.54 1.85
C LYS A 118 1.92 -14.72 0.58
N LEU A 119 0.78 -14.04 0.50
CA LEU A 119 0.55 -13.03 -0.53
C LEU A 119 1.18 -11.70 -0.10
N PRO A 120 1.75 -10.95 -1.03
CA PRO A 120 2.28 -9.63 -0.71
C PRO A 120 1.16 -8.66 -0.33
N ILE A 121 1.49 -7.73 0.54
CA ILE A 121 0.63 -6.60 0.90
C ILE A 121 1.04 -5.36 0.13
N PRO A 122 0.12 -4.40 -0.08
CA PRO A 122 0.48 -3.08 -0.58
C PRO A 122 1.50 -2.40 0.33
N ASN A 123 2.25 -1.48 -0.23
CA ASN A 123 3.20 -0.67 0.53
C ASN A 123 2.46 0.48 1.23
N PHE A 124 1.92 0.20 2.41
CA PHE A 124 1.21 1.18 3.26
C PHE A 124 2.18 2.07 4.04
N ILE A 125 3.19 2.64 3.39
CA ILE A 125 4.18 3.48 4.08
C ILE A 125 3.50 4.71 4.69
N ASP A 126 3.64 4.89 5.99
CA ASP A 126 3.36 6.17 6.62
C ASP A 126 4.56 7.11 6.42
N TYR A 127 4.44 7.99 5.44
CA TYR A 127 5.48 8.98 5.13
C TYR A 127 5.79 9.95 6.29
N LYS A 128 4.91 10.09 7.28
CA LYS A 128 5.20 10.89 8.48
C LYS A 128 6.23 10.22 9.39
N ASN A 129 6.29 8.90 9.39
CA ASN A 129 7.22 8.11 10.21
C ASN A 129 8.49 7.66 9.46
N ARG A 130 8.61 8.02 8.21
CA ARG A 130 9.69 7.65 7.30
C ARG A 130 11.08 8.07 7.79
N VAL A 131 11.17 9.20 8.47
CA VAL A 131 12.43 9.75 9.05
C VAL A 131 13.11 8.77 10.03
N LYS A 132 12.40 7.78 10.54
CA LYS A 132 12.92 6.77 11.49
C LYS A 132 13.39 5.46 10.82
N GLY A 133 13.43 5.39 9.47
CA GLY A 133 13.81 4.16 8.76
C GLY A 133 12.80 3.02 8.92
N ASN A 134 11.65 3.28 9.54
CA ASN A 134 10.63 2.27 9.74
C ASN A 134 9.63 2.26 8.58
N LEU A 135 9.78 1.29 7.69
CA LEU A 135 8.90 1.08 6.53
C LEU A 135 7.64 0.26 6.88
N LYS A 136 7.41 -0.03 8.15
CA LYS A 136 6.22 -0.75 8.61
C LYS A 136 5.16 0.23 9.07
N LEU A 137 3.90 -0.16 8.95
CA LEU A 137 2.80 0.53 9.61
C LEU A 137 3.06 0.55 11.12
N ASP A 138 3.12 1.76 11.68
CA ASP A 138 3.25 1.96 13.12
C ASP A 138 1.89 1.76 13.81
N GLY A 139 1.85 0.87 14.80
CA GLY A 139 0.66 0.53 15.56
C GLY A 139 -0.06 -0.74 15.09
N ASN A 140 -1.27 -0.94 15.60
CA ASN A 140 -2.08 -2.12 15.32
C ASN A 140 -2.96 -1.88 14.10
N PHE A 141 -2.58 -2.45 12.96
CA PHE A 141 -3.42 -2.50 11.77
C PHE A 141 -3.81 -3.93 11.45
N ILE A 142 -5.04 -4.09 10.98
CA ILE A 142 -5.48 -5.27 10.25
C ILE A 142 -5.39 -4.95 8.77
N ILE A 143 -4.76 -5.83 8.00
CA ILE A 143 -4.47 -5.66 6.58
C ILE A 143 -5.28 -6.68 5.80
N TYR A 144 -6.13 -6.21 4.91
CA TYR A 144 -6.92 -7.01 3.99
C TYR A 144 -6.32 -6.90 2.59
N VAL A 145 -5.80 -8.00 2.06
CA VAL A 145 -5.35 -8.09 0.67
C VAL A 145 -6.56 -8.42 -0.20
N LEU A 146 -6.87 -7.59 -1.17
CA LEU A 146 -8.00 -7.76 -2.07
C LEU A 146 -7.59 -8.40 -3.39
N GLU A 147 -6.42 -8.06 -3.88
CA GLU A 147 -5.82 -8.66 -5.06
C GLU A 147 -4.30 -8.68 -4.92
N ALA A 148 -3.66 -9.74 -5.42
CA ALA A 148 -2.23 -9.82 -5.59
C ALA A 148 -1.93 -10.63 -6.86
N LYS A 149 -1.09 -10.09 -7.74
CA LYS A 149 -0.67 -10.76 -8.97
C LYS A 149 0.84 -10.72 -9.12
N SER A 150 1.42 -11.85 -9.42
CA SER A 150 2.83 -11.99 -9.77
C SER A 150 3.10 -11.56 -11.22
N GLY A 151 4.37 -11.40 -11.55
CA GLY A 151 4.81 -10.97 -12.87
C GLY A 151 4.64 -9.48 -13.13
N ASN A 152 5.12 -9.01 -14.29
CA ASN A 152 5.09 -7.60 -14.66
C ASN A 152 3.72 -7.24 -15.27
N ASN A 153 2.86 -6.65 -14.44
CA ASN A 153 1.51 -6.22 -14.80
C ASN A 153 1.44 -4.74 -15.23
N PHE A 154 2.53 -4.00 -15.09
CA PHE A 154 2.63 -2.56 -15.37
C PHE A 154 3.78 -2.26 -16.34
N LYS A 155 3.80 -2.94 -17.48
CA LYS A 155 4.88 -2.85 -18.47
C LYS A 155 5.11 -1.45 -19.01
N GLU A 156 4.06 -0.65 -19.05
CA GLU A 156 4.08 0.73 -19.54
C GLU A 156 4.90 1.68 -18.66
N TYR A 157 5.19 1.30 -17.41
CA TYR A 157 5.96 2.14 -16.48
C TYR A 157 7.45 1.82 -16.43
N ASP A 158 7.89 0.78 -17.14
CA ASP A 158 9.29 0.33 -17.16
C ASP A 158 9.88 0.21 -15.73
N LEU A 159 9.10 -0.45 -14.86
CA LEU A 159 9.46 -0.59 -13.44
C LEU A 159 10.64 -1.54 -13.27
N LEU A 160 11.59 -1.16 -12.44
CA LEU A 160 12.67 -2.02 -12.01
C LEU A 160 12.14 -3.17 -11.13
N PRO A 161 12.70 -4.38 -11.26
CA PRO A 161 12.33 -5.48 -10.39
C PRO A 161 12.76 -5.20 -8.94
N ASN A 162 11.88 -5.50 -7.98
CA ASN A 162 12.23 -5.40 -6.58
C ASN A 162 13.02 -6.65 -6.14
N PHE A 163 14.31 -6.52 -5.98
CA PHE A 163 15.21 -7.62 -5.60
C PHE A 163 15.02 -8.13 -4.18
N GLN A 164 14.34 -7.38 -3.32
CA GLN A 164 14.03 -7.77 -1.95
C GLN A 164 12.78 -8.64 -1.84
N MET A 165 12.10 -8.88 -2.95
CA MET A 165 10.92 -9.73 -3.03
C MET A 165 11.29 -11.15 -3.46
N PRO A 166 10.50 -12.17 -3.07
CA PRO A 166 10.58 -13.49 -3.68
C PRO A 166 10.55 -13.38 -5.21
N LYS A 167 11.22 -14.30 -5.89
CA LYS A 167 11.42 -14.25 -7.34
C LYS A 167 10.13 -14.02 -8.13
N GLU A 168 9.04 -14.67 -7.73
CA GLU A 168 7.72 -14.56 -8.36
C GLU A 168 7.06 -13.17 -8.14
N TRP A 169 7.47 -12.43 -7.11
CA TRP A 169 6.89 -11.14 -6.73
C TRP A 169 7.74 -9.92 -7.09
N LYS A 170 8.91 -10.09 -7.70
CA LYS A 170 9.84 -8.99 -8.02
C LYS A 170 9.20 -7.85 -8.82
N ASN A 171 8.25 -8.18 -9.72
CA ASN A 171 7.47 -7.22 -10.50
C ASN A 171 5.96 -7.34 -10.23
N GLY A 172 5.59 -8.06 -9.16
CA GLY A 172 4.19 -8.25 -8.80
C GLY A 172 3.57 -7.00 -8.18
N TYR A 173 2.26 -7.01 -8.04
CA TYR A 173 1.54 -5.97 -7.32
C TYR A 173 0.55 -6.54 -6.31
N SER A 174 0.11 -5.68 -5.42
CA SER A 174 -0.93 -5.97 -4.45
C SER A 174 -1.85 -4.76 -4.29
N SER A 175 -3.14 -5.01 -4.09
CA SER A 175 -4.10 -4.02 -3.66
C SER A 175 -4.80 -4.47 -2.38
N GLY A 176 -5.19 -3.51 -1.54
CA GLY A 176 -5.79 -3.86 -0.25
C GLY A 176 -6.13 -2.65 0.60
N ILE A 177 -6.62 -2.94 1.80
CA ILE A 177 -7.04 -1.94 2.78
C ILE A 177 -6.41 -2.30 4.13
N ALA A 178 -5.82 -1.32 4.79
CA ALA A 178 -5.34 -1.44 6.15
C ALA A 178 -6.21 -0.59 7.08
N VAL A 179 -6.68 -1.16 8.20
CA VAL A 179 -7.53 -0.46 9.17
C VAL A 179 -6.94 -0.54 10.57
N SER A 180 -7.03 0.55 11.32
CA SER A 180 -6.70 0.59 12.73
C SER A 180 -7.79 1.31 13.52
N LYS A 181 -8.50 0.57 14.39
CA LYS A 181 -9.47 1.17 15.32
C LYS A 181 -8.78 2.01 16.39
N GLU A 182 -7.60 1.56 16.84
CA GLU A 182 -6.80 2.28 17.83
C GLU A 182 -6.38 3.66 17.32
N LYS A 183 -5.89 3.73 16.06
CA LYS A 183 -5.47 4.98 15.42
C LYS A 183 -6.59 5.69 14.68
N LYS A 184 -7.80 5.13 14.64
CA LYS A 184 -8.93 5.62 13.85
C LYS A 184 -8.51 5.94 12.40
N THR A 185 -7.75 5.04 11.80
CA THR A 185 -7.14 5.25 10.48
C THR A 185 -7.54 4.14 9.52
N VAL A 186 -7.81 4.53 8.27
CA VAL A 186 -8.01 3.63 7.12
C VAL A 186 -7.04 4.05 6.03
N ILE A 187 -6.37 3.08 5.42
CA ILE A 187 -5.44 3.29 4.31
C ILE A 187 -5.85 2.40 3.15
#